data_7714d7d5268b0c23aa16fdf7e667365e
#
_entry.id   7714d7d5268b0c23aa16fdf7e667365e
#
_cell.length_a   1.000
_cell.length_b   1.000
_cell.length_c   1.000
_cell.angle_alpha   90.00
_cell.angle_beta   90.00
_cell.angle_gamma   90.00
#
_symmetry.space_group_name_H-M   'P 1'
#
loop_
_entity.id
_entity.type
_entity.pdbx_description
1 polymer ?
#
loop_
_entity_poly.entity_id
_entity_poly.type
_entity_poly.pdbx_seq_one_letter_code
_entity_poly.pdbx_strand_id
1 'polypeptide(L)'
;MAQCEDCREVLKCQKCSVPMVYHKSAHKLLCHYCGSQLDPPPARCPACGGKLQYRGFGTQKAEEELAKLFPEARILRMDQDTTAAKDAHEKLLAKFARHEYDIMVGTQMVAKGLDFEDVTLVGVLGIDSLLFAQGFRAYETVFSLVTQVVGR
;
A
#
# COMPACT_ATOMS: atom_id res chain seq x y z
N MET A 1 -6.00 -0.08 -6.47
CA MET A 1 -7.19 -0.79 -7.04
C MET A 1 -7.79 0.08 -8.14
N ALA A 2 -8.31 -0.51 -9.21
CA ALA A 2 -8.98 0.22 -10.29
C ALA A 2 -10.51 0.11 -10.10
N GLN A 3 -11.20 1.24 -10.01
CA GLN A 3 -12.63 1.33 -9.78
C GLN A 3 -13.26 2.31 -10.78
N CYS A 4 -14.44 1.98 -11.28
CA CYS A 4 -15.22 2.87 -12.14
C CYS A 4 -15.82 4.03 -11.33
N GLU A 5 -15.75 5.25 -11.87
CA GLU A 5 -16.37 6.43 -11.24
C GLU A 5 -17.89 6.36 -11.31
N ASP A 6 -18.43 5.80 -12.40
CA ASP A 6 -19.87 5.80 -12.68
C ASP A 6 -20.59 4.63 -12.01
N CYS A 7 -20.24 3.38 -12.36
CA CYS A 7 -20.94 2.19 -11.85
C CYS A 7 -20.32 1.62 -10.56
N ARG A 8 -19.19 2.18 -10.08
CA ARG A 8 -18.46 1.72 -8.89
C ARG A 8 -17.88 0.31 -8.99
N GLU A 9 -17.99 -0.35 -10.15
CA GLU A 9 -17.41 -1.67 -10.37
C GLU A 9 -15.89 -1.62 -10.20
N VAL A 10 -15.35 -2.61 -9.48
CA VAL A 10 -13.92 -2.79 -9.25
C VAL A 10 -13.38 -3.77 -10.28
N LEU A 11 -12.30 -3.41 -10.96
CA LEU A 11 -11.63 -4.32 -11.89
C LEU A 11 -11.03 -5.50 -11.14
N LYS A 12 -11.56 -6.68 -11.46
CA LYS A 12 -11.14 -7.95 -10.87
C LYS A 12 -10.32 -8.79 -11.85
N CYS A 13 -9.45 -9.59 -11.31
CA CYS A 13 -8.73 -10.61 -12.10
C CYS A 13 -9.72 -11.64 -12.66
N GLN A 14 -9.65 -11.91 -13.95
CA GLN A 14 -10.52 -12.89 -14.61
C GLN A 14 -10.29 -14.33 -14.11
N LYS A 15 -9.09 -14.65 -13.61
CA LYS A 15 -8.74 -15.99 -13.10
C LYS A 15 -9.10 -16.20 -11.64
N CYS A 16 -9.01 -15.16 -10.81
CA CYS A 16 -9.09 -15.26 -9.34
C CYS A 16 -10.23 -14.46 -8.74
N SER A 17 -10.92 -13.62 -9.54
CA SER A 17 -11.97 -12.70 -9.09
C SER A 17 -11.56 -11.71 -7.99
N VAL A 18 -10.27 -11.61 -7.66
CA VAL A 18 -9.76 -10.64 -6.69
C VAL A 18 -9.50 -9.28 -7.37
N PRO A 19 -9.64 -8.15 -6.65
CA PRO A 19 -9.32 -6.84 -7.18
C PRO A 19 -7.89 -6.76 -7.72
N MET A 20 -7.70 -6.16 -8.89
CA MET A 20 -6.39 -5.92 -9.45
C MET A 20 -5.80 -4.61 -8.92
N VAL A 21 -4.49 -4.60 -8.72
CA VAL A 21 -3.74 -3.45 -8.23
C VAL A 21 -3.04 -2.75 -9.39
N TYR A 22 -3.20 -1.42 -9.46
CA TYR A 22 -2.53 -0.60 -10.46
C TYR A 22 -1.12 -0.21 -9.98
N HIS A 23 -0.12 -0.55 -10.78
CA HIS A 23 1.26 -0.15 -10.58
C HIS A 23 1.58 1.04 -11.49
N LYS A 24 1.68 2.24 -10.88
CA LYS A 24 1.87 3.50 -11.61
C LYS A 24 3.20 3.52 -12.37
N SER A 25 4.29 3.05 -11.75
CA SER A 25 5.63 2.98 -12.36
C SER A 25 5.70 2.11 -13.60
N ALA A 26 4.97 1.00 -13.59
CA ALA A 26 4.93 0.03 -14.70
C ALA A 26 3.72 0.21 -15.63
N HIS A 27 2.84 1.18 -15.35
CA HIS A 27 1.60 1.49 -16.08
C HIS A 27 0.74 0.25 -16.37
N LYS A 28 0.62 -0.68 -15.42
CA LYS A 28 -0.11 -1.93 -15.57
C LYS A 28 -0.96 -2.28 -14.36
N LEU A 29 -1.97 -3.13 -14.57
CA LEU A 29 -2.72 -3.78 -13.51
C LEU A 29 -2.14 -5.16 -13.25
N LEU A 30 -1.90 -5.49 -11.99
CA LEU A 30 -1.36 -6.76 -11.54
C LEU A 30 -2.32 -7.43 -10.54
N CYS A 31 -2.54 -8.71 -10.73
CA CYS A 31 -3.17 -9.57 -9.73
C CYS A 31 -2.09 -10.12 -8.80
N HIS A 32 -2.04 -9.65 -7.56
CA HIS A 32 -1.05 -10.15 -6.58
C HIS A 32 -1.32 -11.58 -6.10
N TYR A 33 -2.43 -12.19 -6.51
CA TYR A 33 -2.74 -13.58 -6.16
C TYR A 33 -2.18 -14.58 -7.17
N CYS A 34 -2.37 -14.33 -8.48
CA CYS A 34 -1.96 -15.28 -9.53
C CYS A 34 -0.93 -14.72 -10.52
N GLY A 35 -0.48 -13.47 -10.34
CA GLY A 35 0.48 -12.83 -11.24
C GLY A 35 -0.09 -12.36 -12.58
N SER A 36 -1.38 -12.56 -12.87
CA SER A 36 -1.98 -12.09 -14.13
C SER A 36 -1.87 -10.57 -14.26
N GLN A 37 -1.55 -10.12 -15.46
CA GLN A 37 -1.35 -8.68 -15.75
C GLN A 37 -2.32 -8.23 -16.85
N LEU A 38 -2.71 -6.95 -16.79
CA LEU A 38 -3.33 -6.21 -17.89
C LEU A 38 -2.39 -5.06 -18.25
N ASP A 39 -1.80 -5.17 -19.43
CA ASP A 39 -0.85 -4.21 -19.97
C ASP A 39 -1.15 -3.99 -21.47
N PRO A 40 -1.61 -2.81 -21.88
CA PRO A 40 -1.96 -1.67 -21.04
C PRO A 40 -3.24 -1.91 -20.21
N PRO A 41 -3.44 -1.15 -19.11
CA PRO A 41 -4.70 -1.18 -18.37
C PRO A 41 -5.85 -0.67 -19.26
N PRO A 42 -7.08 -1.17 -19.08
CA PRO A 42 -8.19 -0.74 -19.89
C PRO A 42 -8.45 0.76 -19.74
N ALA A 43 -8.65 1.46 -20.86
CA ALA A 43 -8.92 2.90 -20.87
C ALA A 43 -10.28 3.27 -20.27
N ARG A 44 -11.24 2.33 -20.33
CA ARG A 44 -12.61 2.52 -19.84
C ARG A 44 -13.10 1.29 -19.09
N CYS A 45 -14.13 1.49 -18.29
CA CYS A 45 -14.78 0.40 -17.55
C CYS A 45 -15.37 -0.62 -18.51
N PRO A 46 -15.03 -1.91 -18.40
CA PRO A 46 -15.58 -2.95 -19.27
C PRO A 46 -17.08 -3.20 -19.04
N ALA A 47 -17.62 -2.80 -17.88
CA ALA A 47 -19.03 -3.02 -17.55
C ALA A 47 -19.94 -1.90 -18.10
N CYS A 48 -19.53 -0.62 -18.02
CA CYS A 48 -20.41 0.51 -18.38
C CYS A 48 -19.77 1.53 -19.34
N GLY A 49 -18.51 1.33 -19.73
CA GLY A 49 -17.78 2.29 -20.59
C GLY A 49 -17.31 3.58 -19.87
N GLY A 50 -17.61 3.72 -18.58
CA GLY A 50 -17.28 4.89 -17.78
C GLY A 50 -15.79 5.03 -17.49
N LYS A 51 -15.41 6.12 -16.85
CA LYS A 51 -14.02 6.42 -16.53
C LYS A 51 -13.52 5.54 -15.37
N LEU A 52 -12.31 5.02 -15.52
CA LEU A 52 -11.65 4.26 -14.46
C LEU A 52 -10.79 5.18 -13.59
N GLN A 53 -10.99 5.07 -12.30
CA GLN A 53 -10.18 5.72 -11.29
C GLN A 53 -9.24 4.68 -10.66
N TYR A 54 -7.96 5.00 -10.64
CA TYR A 54 -6.96 4.19 -9.98
C TYR A 54 -6.81 4.67 -8.54
N ARG A 55 -7.65 4.10 -7.65
CA ARG A 55 -7.64 4.42 -6.22
C ARG A 55 -6.71 3.46 -5.48
N GLY A 56 -5.89 4.00 -4.64
CA GLY A 56 -5.07 3.30 -3.66
C GLY A 56 -4.27 4.33 -2.88
N PHE A 57 -4.30 4.24 -1.56
CA PHE A 57 -3.26 4.82 -0.75
C PHE A 57 -2.03 3.92 -0.94
N GLY A 58 -1.32 4.11 -2.04
CA GLY A 58 0.03 3.56 -2.15
C GLY A 58 0.98 4.36 -1.27
N THR A 59 2.04 3.75 -0.84
CA THR A 59 3.12 4.37 -0.06
C THR A 59 3.64 5.65 -0.73
N GLN A 60 3.73 5.67 -2.06
CA GLN A 60 4.13 6.85 -2.82
C GLN A 60 3.16 8.03 -2.62
N LYS A 61 1.84 7.79 -2.67
CA LYS A 61 0.87 8.86 -2.45
C LYS A 61 0.87 9.35 -1.01
N ALA A 62 1.04 8.43 -0.05
CA ALA A 62 1.18 8.79 1.35
C ALA A 62 2.43 9.65 1.58
N GLU A 63 3.56 9.31 0.97
CA GLU A 63 4.79 10.10 0.98
C GLU A 63 4.56 11.50 0.40
N GLU A 64 3.94 11.61 -0.78
CA GLU A 64 3.63 12.88 -1.44
C GLU A 64 2.73 13.80 -0.58
N GLU A 65 1.71 13.24 0.09
CA GLU A 65 0.81 14.01 0.95
C GLU A 65 1.51 14.41 2.27
N LEU A 66 2.29 13.53 2.86
CA LEU A 66 3.09 13.85 4.06
C LEU A 66 4.13 14.92 3.77
N ALA A 67 4.78 14.89 2.61
CA ALA A 67 5.74 15.93 2.22
C ALA A 67 5.09 17.31 2.06
N LYS A 68 3.80 17.37 1.68
CA LYS A 68 3.07 18.64 1.64
C LYS A 68 2.69 19.13 3.04
N LEU A 69 2.29 18.21 3.93
CA LEU A 69 1.89 18.53 5.30
C LEU A 69 3.08 18.89 6.20
N PHE A 70 4.21 18.24 5.96
CA PHE A 70 5.43 18.36 6.75
C PHE A 70 6.65 18.62 5.83
N PRO A 71 6.76 19.83 5.24
CA PRO A 71 7.81 20.12 4.25
C PRO A 71 9.23 20.03 4.79
N GLU A 72 9.42 20.21 6.11
CA GLU A 72 10.72 20.11 6.77
C GLU A 72 11.09 18.68 7.18
N ALA A 73 10.13 17.73 7.13
CA ALA A 73 10.36 16.37 7.58
C ALA A 73 11.05 15.52 6.49
N ARG A 74 12.05 14.76 6.90
CA ARG A 74 12.72 13.77 6.06
C ARG A 74 11.91 12.49 6.07
N ILE A 75 11.34 12.13 4.93
CA ILE A 75 10.44 10.98 4.80
C ILE A 75 11.18 9.80 4.19
N LEU A 76 11.13 8.65 4.85
CA LEU A 76 11.63 7.38 4.36
C LEU A 76 10.47 6.54 3.85
N ARG A 77 10.47 6.19 2.55
CA ARG A 77 9.54 5.24 1.99
C ARG A 77 10.14 3.84 1.92
N MET A 78 9.40 2.86 2.46
CA MET A 78 9.76 1.44 2.45
C MET A 78 8.63 0.61 1.85
N ASP A 79 8.82 0.17 0.61
CA ASP A 79 7.93 -0.74 -0.10
C ASP A 79 8.74 -1.74 -0.93
N GLN A 80 8.05 -2.63 -1.66
CA GLN A 80 8.72 -3.63 -2.50
C GLN A 80 9.63 -3.00 -3.56
N ASP A 81 9.28 -1.81 -4.06
CA ASP A 81 10.06 -1.13 -5.10
C ASP A 81 11.37 -0.56 -4.50
N THR A 82 11.31 -0.04 -3.28
CA THR A 82 12.47 0.56 -2.59
C THR A 82 13.37 -0.46 -1.91
N THR A 83 12.86 -1.65 -1.63
CA THR A 83 13.57 -2.72 -0.89
C THR A 83 13.96 -3.91 -1.77
N ALA A 84 13.89 -3.79 -3.09
CA ALA A 84 14.18 -4.88 -4.03
C ALA A 84 15.65 -5.33 -4.04
N ALA A 85 16.59 -4.45 -3.65
CA ALA A 85 18.00 -4.79 -3.57
C ALA A 85 18.31 -5.59 -2.30
N LYS A 86 19.23 -6.55 -2.41
CA LYS A 86 19.73 -7.31 -1.27
C LYS A 86 20.26 -6.36 -0.19
N ASP A 87 19.88 -6.56 1.05
CA ASP A 87 20.25 -5.76 2.23
C ASP A 87 19.74 -4.29 2.23
N ALA A 88 18.94 -3.89 1.23
CA ALA A 88 18.39 -2.53 1.20
C ALA A 88 17.47 -2.25 2.39
N HIS A 89 16.67 -3.24 2.76
CA HIS A 89 15.73 -3.17 3.88
C HIS A 89 16.47 -2.87 5.21
N GLU A 90 17.50 -3.63 5.55
CA GLU A 90 18.27 -3.45 6.78
C GLU A 90 19.01 -2.11 6.81
N LYS A 91 19.58 -1.69 5.67
CA LYS A 91 20.27 -0.39 5.57
C LYS A 91 19.33 0.79 5.77
N LEU A 92 18.11 0.72 5.22
CA LEU A 92 17.10 1.77 5.39
C LEU A 92 16.60 1.85 6.83
N LEU A 93 16.38 0.70 7.48
CA LEU A 93 16.01 0.64 8.90
C LEU A 93 17.12 1.19 9.80
N ALA A 94 18.38 0.85 9.52
CA ALA A 94 19.50 1.38 10.27
C ALA A 94 19.63 2.91 10.15
N LYS A 95 19.29 3.48 9.00
CA LYS A 95 19.23 4.94 8.81
C LYS A 95 18.09 5.57 9.62
N PHE A 96 16.92 4.94 9.63
CA PHE A 96 15.81 5.43 10.44
C PHE A 96 16.13 5.37 11.94
N ALA A 97 16.73 4.28 12.42
CA ALA A 97 17.17 4.13 13.81
C ALA A 97 18.23 5.17 14.22
N ARG A 98 19.01 5.70 13.27
CA ARG A 98 19.97 6.79 13.51
C ARG A 98 19.37 8.19 13.36
N HIS A 99 18.04 8.29 13.30
CA HIS A 99 17.31 9.56 13.12
C HIS A 99 17.73 10.35 11.84
N GLU A 100 18.16 9.64 10.78
CA GLU A 100 18.36 10.26 9.48
C GLU A 100 17.05 10.64 8.79
N TYR A 101 15.93 10.10 9.27
CA TYR A 101 14.57 10.35 8.82
C TYR A 101 13.63 10.58 10.01
N ASP A 102 12.63 11.42 9.79
CA ASP A 102 11.66 11.82 10.81
C ASP A 102 10.34 11.03 10.70
N ILE A 103 9.99 10.62 9.48
CA ILE A 103 8.77 9.86 9.18
C ILE A 103 9.14 8.63 8.34
N MET A 104 8.61 7.47 8.73
CA MET A 104 8.69 6.25 7.91
C MET A 104 7.32 5.89 7.35
N VAL A 105 7.22 5.69 6.04
CA VAL A 105 6.02 5.25 5.34
C VAL A 105 6.27 3.89 4.73
N GLY A 106 5.42 2.92 5.04
CA GLY A 106 5.60 1.58 4.50
C GLY A 106 4.33 0.77 4.40
N THR A 107 4.46 -0.43 3.88
CA THR A 107 3.41 -1.44 3.87
C THR A 107 3.48 -2.28 5.16
N GLN A 108 2.70 -3.35 5.24
CA GLN A 108 2.75 -4.30 6.36
C GLN A 108 4.15 -4.89 6.64
N MET A 109 5.09 -4.79 5.68
CA MET A 109 6.50 -5.20 5.89
C MET A 109 7.16 -4.41 7.02
N VAL A 110 6.81 -3.13 7.16
CA VAL A 110 7.32 -2.25 8.22
C VAL A 110 6.67 -2.55 9.57
N ALA A 111 5.48 -3.18 9.56
CA ALA A 111 4.79 -3.55 10.79
C ALA A 111 5.34 -4.80 11.48
N LYS A 112 6.22 -5.57 10.83
CA LYS A 112 6.72 -6.84 11.37
C LYS A 112 8.16 -6.72 11.89
N GLY A 113 8.34 -7.07 13.17
CA GLY A 113 9.67 -7.29 13.76
C GLY A 113 10.52 -6.04 14.00
N LEU A 114 9.95 -4.84 13.88
CA LEU A 114 10.66 -3.58 14.13
C LEU A 114 10.26 -3.04 15.51
N ASP A 115 11.24 -2.69 16.30
CA ASP A 115 11.07 -2.02 17.58
C ASP A 115 11.99 -0.80 17.60
N PHE A 116 11.37 0.38 17.65
CA PHE A 116 12.09 1.66 17.71
C PHE A 116 11.58 2.42 18.93
N GLU A 117 12.39 2.49 19.97
CA GLU A 117 12.05 3.11 21.27
C GLU A 117 11.63 4.59 21.12
N ASP A 118 12.14 5.27 20.09
CA ASP A 118 11.89 6.70 19.86
C ASP A 118 10.68 6.99 18.95
N VAL A 119 9.97 5.97 18.48
CA VAL A 119 8.75 6.16 17.70
C VAL A 119 7.57 6.46 18.61
N THR A 120 7.11 7.69 18.60
CA THR A 120 6.05 8.20 19.48
C THR A 120 4.65 8.08 18.87
N LEU A 121 4.54 7.94 17.54
CA LEU A 121 3.26 7.87 16.83
C LEU A 121 3.33 6.86 15.69
N VAL A 122 2.34 5.98 15.63
CA VAL A 122 2.12 5.09 14.49
C VAL A 122 0.72 5.31 13.91
N GLY A 123 0.66 5.68 12.64
CA GLY A 123 -0.57 5.86 11.89
C GLY A 123 -0.86 4.67 10.97
N VAL A 124 -2.05 4.10 11.04
CA VAL A 124 -2.49 3.03 10.14
C VAL A 124 -3.47 3.59 9.11
N LEU A 125 -3.06 3.61 7.85
CA LEU A 125 -3.85 4.20 6.77
C LEU A 125 -4.61 3.12 5.98
N GLY A 126 -5.90 3.39 5.69
CA GLY A 126 -6.70 2.55 4.80
C GLY A 126 -7.08 1.18 5.38
N ILE A 127 -7.09 1.02 6.69
CA ILE A 127 -7.45 -0.22 7.38
C ILE A 127 -8.88 -0.69 7.04
N ASP A 128 -9.77 0.26 6.73
CA ASP A 128 -11.14 -0.02 6.31
C ASP A 128 -11.19 -0.92 5.07
N SER A 129 -10.24 -0.76 4.16
CA SER A 129 -10.17 -1.58 2.96
C SER A 129 -9.91 -3.06 3.29
N LEU A 130 -9.24 -3.35 4.40
CA LEU A 130 -9.02 -4.71 4.89
C LEU A 130 -10.27 -5.29 5.56
N LEU A 131 -11.06 -4.46 6.27
CA LEU A 131 -12.33 -4.88 6.87
C LEU A 131 -13.36 -5.27 5.81
N PHE A 132 -13.38 -4.55 4.69
CA PHE A 132 -14.27 -4.83 3.57
C PHE A 132 -13.66 -5.80 2.53
N ALA A 133 -12.46 -6.30 2.77
CA ALA A 133 -11.90 -7.39 1.96
C ALA A 133 -12.80 -8.64 2.12
N GLN A 134 -13.12 -9.28 1.00
CA GLN A 134 -13.93 -10.49 1.01
C GLN A 134 -13.15 -11.64 1.66
N GLY A 135 -13.56 -12.03 2.85
CA GLY A 135 -12.99 -13.17 3.56
C GLY A 135 -13.46 -13.20 5.00
N PHE A 136 -13.79 -14.37 5.49
CA PHE A 136 -14.26 -14.58 6.88
C PHE A 136 -13.21 -14.20 7.94
N ARG A 137 -11.92 -14.10 7.53
CA ARG A 137 -10.81 -13.71 8.41
C ARG A 137 -10.43 -12.23 8.31
N ALA A 138 -11.20 -11.39 7.63
CA ALA A 138 -10.87 -9.98 7.46
C ALA A 138 -10.67 -9.27 8.83
N TYR A 139 -11.57 -9.51 9.76
CA TYR A 139 -11.50 -8.94 11.12
C TYR A 139 -10.31 -9.45 11.92
N GLU A 140 -9.99 -10.74 11.84
CA GLU A 140 -8.80 -11.34 12.50
C GLU A 140 -7.51 -10.72 11.95
N THR A 141 -7.45 -10.54 10.63
CA THR A 141 -6.29 -9.92 9.96
C THR A 141 -6.08 -8.48 10.42
N VAL A 142 -7.17 -7.71 10.48
CA VAL A 142 -7.13 -6.32 10.96
C VAL A 142 -6.74 -6.27 12.42
N PHE A 143 -7.35 -7.09 13.26
CA PHE A 143 -7.02 -7.17 14.70
C PHE A 143 -5.55 -7.51 14.91
N SER A 144 -5.03 -8.53 14.21
CA SER A 144 -3.63 -8.93 14.29
C SER A 144 -2.68 -7.79 13.87
N LEU A 145 -3.02 -7.09 12.78
CA LEU A 145 -2.23 -5.95 12.31
C LEU A 145 -2.19 -4.82 13.35
N VAL A 146 -3.35 -4.43 13.88
CA VAL A 146 -3.44 -3.37 14.89
C VAL A 146 -2.68 -3.77 16.15
N THR A 147 -2.84 -5.00 16.62
CA THR A 147 -2.13 -5.49 17.81
C THR A 147 -0.61 -5.47 17.61
N GLN A 148 -0.13 -5.82 16.41
CA GLN A 148 1.31 -5.74 16.09
C GLN A 148 1.84 -4.30 16.13
N VAL A 149 1.00 -3.33 15.81
CA VAL A 149 1.37 -1.92 15.80
C VAL A 149 1.31 -1.30 17.20
N VAL A 150 0.32 -1.66 18.01
CA VAL A 150 0.12 -1.11 19.37
C VAL A 150 1.15 -1.62 20.38
N GLY A 151 1.73 -2.78 20.15
CA GLY A 151 2.73 -3.39 21.04
C GLY A 151 4.16 -2.84 20.88
N ARG A 152 4.30 -1.64 20.31
CA ARG A 152 5.60 -1.05 19.96
C ARG A 152 5.85 0.26 20.61
#